data_16e952c05862b8ad5fb1f30d7ea301e5
#
_entry.id   16e952c05862b8ad5fb1f30d7ea301e5
#
_cell.length_a   1.000
_cell.length_b   1.000
_cell.length_c   1.000
_cell.angle_alpha   90.00
_cell.angle_beta   90.00
_cell.angle_gamma   90.00
#
_symmetry.space_group_name_H-M   'P 1'
#
loop_
_entity.id
_entity.type
_entity.pdbx_description
1 polymer ?
#
loop_
_entity_poly.entity_id
_entity_poly.type
_entity_poly.pdbx_seq_one_letter_code
_entity_poly.pdbx_strand_id
1 'polypeptide(L)'
;MKYIGAHVSASGGVENAPVNANAIGAKAFALFTRNQRQWKSSPLTKKSISLFRERCEEFGYAAEYILPHDSYLINLGHPEAEGLQKSRDAFLDEMQRCEQLGLNRLNFHPGSHLNQMEVELSLIHI
;
A
#
# COMPACT_ATOMS: atom_id res chain seq x y z
N MET A 1 4.60 23.16 11.65
CA MET A 1 5.47 21.96 11.72
C MET A 1 5.48 21.26 10.37
N LYS A 2 6.64 20.87 9.91
CA LYS A 2 6.75 20.10 8.68
C LYS A 2 6.67 18.60 8.99
N TYR A 3 5.83 17.89 8.24
CA TYR A 3 5.66 16.45 8.40
C TYR A 3 6.52 15.73 7.37
N ILE A 4 7.79 15.59 7.70
CA ILE A 4 8.76 14.86 6.87
C ILE A 4 8.71 13.40 7.28
N GLY A 5 8.63 12.53 6.29
CA GLY A 5 8.51 11.10 6.50
C GLY A 5 9.47 10.27 5.66
N ALA A 6 9.39 8.97 5.83
CA ALA A 6 10.19 8.01 5.09
C ALA A 6 9.35 6.78 4.75
N HIS A 7 9.79 6.04 3.74
CA HIS A 7 9.27 4.71 3.48
C HIS A 7 9.93 3.75 4.47
N VAL A 8 9.14 3.15 5.35
CA VAL A 8 9.66 2.28 6.41
C VAL A 8 9.29 0.82 6.18
N SER A 9 10.07 -0.06 6.79
CA SER A 9 9.82 -1.49 6.70
C SER A 9 8.60 -1.89 7.53
N ALA A 10 7.80 -2.80 6.97
CA ALA A 10 6.71 -3.50 7.66
C ALA A 10 7.08 -4.97 7.87
N SER A 11 8.35 -5.31 7.82
CA SER A 11 8.83 -6.68 8.01
C SER A 11 8.42 -7.23 9.37
N GLY A 12 7.89 -8.43 9.38
CA GLY A 12 7.37 -9.06 10.59
C GLY A 12 5.92 -8.69 10.94
N GLY A 13 5.32 -7.75 10.21
CA GLY A 13 3.93 -7.30 10.38
C GLY A 13 3.81 -5.80 10.18
N VAL A 14 2.64 -5.36 9.68
CA VAL A 14 2.37 -3.94 9.43
C VAL A 14 2.49 -3.09 10.71
N GLU A 15 2.22 -3.67 11.86
CA GLU A 15 2.32 -3.01 13.17
C GLU A 15 3.74 -2.56 13.51
N ASN A 16 4.74 -3.07 12.81
CA ASN A 16 6.12 -2.65 12.99
C ASN A 16 6.46 -1.36 12.23
N ALA A 17 5.66 -1.00 11.23
CA ALA A 17 5.90 0.22 10.45
C ALA A 17 5.86 1.49 11.30
N PRO A 18 4.82 1.76 12.13
CA PRO A 18 4.84 2.95 12.99
C PRO A 18 5.97 2.94 14.01
N VAL A 19 6.38 1.78 14.51
CA VAL A 19 7.54 1.64 15.40
C VAL A 19 8.82 2.07 14.70
N ASN A 20 9.03 1.57 13.47
CA ASN A 20 10.22 1.91 12.68
C ASN A 20 10.25 3.40 12.31
N ALA A 21 9.10 3.97 11.96
CA ALA A 21 8.99 5.40 11.69
C ALA A 21 9.33 6.25 12.92
N ASN A 22 8.78 5.89 14.07
CA ASN A 22 9.04 6.59 15.31
C ASN A 22 10.51 6.51 15.72
N ALA A 23 11.16 5.37 15.50
CA ALA A 23 12.56 5.14 15.84
C ALA A 23 13.53 6.10 15.11
N ILE A 24 13.17 6.53 13.90
CA ILE A 24 13.99 7.47 13.11
C ILE A 24 13.48 8.91 13.20
N GLY A 25 12.51 9.17 14.08
CA GLY A 25 11.96 10.51 14.27
C GLY A 25 11.10 11.02 13.11
N ALA A 26 10.60 10.13 12.25
CA ALA A 26 9.72 10.51 11.14
C ALA A 26 8.37 11.00 11.66
N LYS A 27 7.79 12.00 11.01
CA LYS A 27 6.47 12.55 11.33
C LYS A 27 5.36 12.01 10.42
N ALA A 28 5.75 11.31 9.38
CA ALA A 28 4.89 10.65 8.42
C ALA A 28 5.63 9.41 7.90
N PHE A 29 4.91 8.47 7.32
CA PHE A 29 5.58 7.33 6.72
C PHE A 29 4.77 6.71 5.58
N ALA A 30 5.49 6.03 4.70
CA ALA A 30 4.94 5.15 3.68
C ALA A 30 5.32 3.72 3.99
N LEU A 31 4.49 2.77 3.57
CA LEU A 31 4.73 1.35 3.80
C LEU A 31 4.08 0.50 2.71
N PHE A 32 4.57 -0.72 2.56
CA PHE A 32 3.82 -1.76 1.87
C PHE A 32 2.96 -2.52 2.89
N THR A 33 1.67 -2.68 2.61
CA THR A 33 0.76 -3.39 3.52
C THR A 33 0.82 -4.90 3.37
N ARG A 34 1.54 -5.37 2.37
CA ARG A 34 1.78 -6.79 2.08
C ARG A 34 3.13 -6.93 1.38
N ASN A 35 3.60 -8.17 1.19
CA ASN A 35 4.83 -8.40 0.45
C ASN A 35 4.66 -7.93 -1.00
N GLN A 36 5.41 -6.91 -1.38
CA GLN A 36 5.34 -6.26 -2.69
C GLN A 36 5.88 -7.14 -3.84
N ARG A 37 6.43 -8.29 -3.54
CA ARG A 37 7.01 -9.22 -4.52
C ARG A 37 6.17 -10.48 -4.71
N GLN A 38 5.03 -10.59 -4.04
CA GLN A 38 4.14 -11.75 -4.10
C GLN A 38 2.72 -11.35 -4.51
N TRP A 39 2.12 -12.17 -5.38
CA TRP A 39 0.74 -11.95 -5.82
C TRP A 39 -0.27 -12.24 -4.72
N LYS A 40 0.03 -13.22 -3.87
CA LYS A 40 -0.84 -13.60 -2.76
C LYS A 40 -0.11 -13.38 -1.44
N SER A 41 -0.82 -12.82 -0.50
CA SER A 41 -0.35 -12.64 0.86
C SER A 41 -1.44 -13.07 1.83
N SER A 42 -1.03 -13.55 2.99
CA SER A 42 -1.98 -13.87 4.06
C SER A 42 -2.77 -12.63 4.45
N PRO A 43 -4.07 -12.78 4.78
CA PRO A 43 -4.87 -11.67 5.29
C PRO A 43 -4.23 -11.07 6.55
N LEU A 44 -4.48 -9.79 6.79
CA LEU A 44 -4.10 -9.15 8.04
C LEU A 44 -4.85 -9.81 9.19
N THR A 45 -4.13 -10.14 10.27
CA THR A 45 -4.75 -10.68 11.47
C THR A 45 -5.41 -9.55 12.26
N LYS A 46 -6.42 -9.91 13.07
CA LYS A 46 -7.05 -8.93 13.97
C LYS A 46 -6.04 -8.31 14.93
N LYS A 47 -5.07 -9.10 15.38
CA LYS A 47 -3.99 -8.65 16.26
C LYS A 47 -3.11 -7.60 15.57
N SER A 48 -2.68 -7.86 14.34
CA SER A 48 -1.87 -6.91 13.56
C SER A 48 -2.61 -5.60 13.31
N ILE A 49 -3.89 -5.69 12.95
CA ILE A 49 -4.74 -4.51 12.73
C ILE A 49 -4.84 -3.68 14.01
N SER A 50 -5.16 -4.31 15.13
CA SER A 50 -5.28 -3.63 16.42
C SER A 50 -3.98 -2.97 16.85
N LEU A 51 -2.87 -3.69 16.74
CA LEU A 51 -1.54 -3.17 17.10
C LEU A 51 -1.13 -2.02 16.20
N PHE A 52 -1.40 -2.10 14.90
CA PHE A 52 -1.10 -1.02 13.97
C PHE A 52 -1.83 0.27 14.37
N ARG A 53 -3.15 0.17 14.58
CA ARG A 53 -3.98 1.32 14.97
C ARG A 53 -3.55 1.91 16.31
N GLU A 54 -3.30 1.04 17.29
CA GLU A 54 -2.86 1.44 18.63
C GLU A 54 -1.51 2.17 18.59
N ARG A 55 -0.55 1.64 17.85
CA ARG A 55 0.78 2.24 17.72
C ARG A 55 0.76 3.56 16.95
N CYS A 56 -0.07 3.65 15.90
CA CYS A 56 -0.26 4.91 15.19
C CYS A 56 -0.83 5.98 16.12
N GLU A 57 -1.81 5.64 16.94
CA GLU A 57 -2.37 6.55 17.93
C GLU A 57 -1.34 6.96 18.98
N GLU A 58 -0.59 5.98 19.52
CA GLU A 58 0.46 6.23 20.52
C GLU A 58 1.53 7.19 20.01
N PHE A 59 1.98 7.02 18.76
CA PHE A 59 3.04 7.85 18.18
C PHE A 59 2.53 9.09 17.45
N GLY A 60 1.22 9.31 17.43
CA GLY A 60 0.62 10.50 16.82
C GLY A 60 0.54 10.48 15.30
N TYR A 61 0.50 9.31 14.66
CA TYR A 61 0.36 9.17 13.22
C TYR A 61 -1.12 9.10 12.82
N ALA A 62 -1.68 10.24 12.41
CA ALA A 62 -3.01 10.27 11.80
C ALA A 62 -2.97 9.68 10.39
N ALA A 63 -4.12 9.19 9.91
CA ALA A 63 -4.21 8.56 8.60
C ALA A 63 -3.69 9.44 7.44
N GLU A 64 -3.86 10.74 7.54
CA GLU A 64 -3.37 11.70 6.52
C GLU A 64 -1.86 11.74 6.38
N TYR A 65 -1.10 11.24 7.35
CA TYR A 65 0.35 11.19 7.36
C TYR A 65 0.92 9.82 7.04
N ILE A 66 0.05 8.89 6.63
CA ILE A 66 0.42 7.52 6.29
C ILE A 66 0.06 7.27 4.83
N LEU A 67 1.04 6.88 4.03
CA LEU A 67 0.86 6.63 2.60
C LEU A 67 1.20 5.18 2.27
N PRO A 68 0.21 4.28 2.25
CA PRO A 68 0.43 2.92 1.75
C PRO A 68 0.80 2.95 0.27
N HIS A 69 1.66 2.03 -0.12
CA HIS A 69 2.07 1.84 -1.51
C HIS A 69 1.67 0.43 -1.95
N ASP A 70 1.15 0.28 -3.16
CA ASP A 70 0.78 -1.01 -3.68
C ASP A 70 2.01 -1.85 -4.10
N SER A 71 1.78 -3.15 -4.33
CA SER A 71 2.82 -4.06 -4.78
C SER A 71 3.36 -3.66 -6.16
N TYR A 72 4.64 -3.82 -6.37
CA TYR A 72 5.31 -3.62 -7.67
C TYR A 72 4.77 -4.54 -8.77
N LEU A 73 4.12 -5.64 -8.40
CA LEU A 73 3.57 -6.60 -9.37
C LEU A 73 2.28 -6.10 -10.03
N ILE A 74 1.59 -5.16 -9.39
CA ILE A 74 0.31 -4.64 -9.88
C ILE A 74 0.55 -3.75 -11.10
N ASN A 75 -0.07 -4.11 -12.22
CA ASN A 75 -0.04 -3.35 -13.45
C ASN A 75 -1.47 -3.20 -13.98
N LEU A 76 -2.12 -2.09 -13.65
CA LEU A 76 -3.49 -1.79 -14.06
C LEU A 76 -3.61 -1.43 -15.53
N GLY A 77 -2.48 -1.25 -16.21
CA GLY A 77 -2.41 -1.02 -17.66
C GLY A 77 -2.01 -2.27 -18.44
N HIS A 78 -2.05 -3.45 -17.82
CA HIS A 78 -1.63 -4.69 -18.46
C HIS A 78 -2.48 -4.98 -19.70
N PRO A 79 -1.86 -5.23 -20.89
CA PRO A 79 -2.59 -5.42 -22.15
C PRO A 79 -3.31 -6.78 -22.24
N GLU A 80 -2.87 -7.78 -21.49
CA GLU A 80 -3.47 -9.10 -21.47
C GLU A 80 -4.54 -9.20 -20.40
N ALA A 81 -5.69 -9.81 -20.74
CA ALA A 81 -6.83 -9.90 -19.85
C ALA A 81 -6.50 -10.63 -18.54
N GLU A 82 -5.74 -11.72 -18.60
CA GLU A 82 -5.35 -12.49 -17.41
C GLU A 82 -4.47 -11.66 -16.46
N GLY A 83 -3.45 -11.00 -16.99
CA GLY A 83 -2.55 -10.14 -16.22
C GLY A 83 -3.29 -8.95 -15.62
N LEU A 84 -4.20 -8.35 -16.37
CA LEU A 84 -5.03 -7.24 -15.89
C LEU A 84 -5.96 -7.68 -14.75
N GLN A 85 -6.63 -8.82 -14.89
CA GLN A 85 -7.53 -9.32 -13.85
C GLN A 85 -6.76 -9.63 -12.56
N LYS A 86 -5.60 -10.23 -12.69
CA LYS A 86 -4.71 -10.52 -11.56
C LYS A 86 -4.29 -9.25 -10.82
N SER A 87 -3.97 -8.20 -11.58
CA SER A 87 -3.61 -6.90 -11.02
C SER A 87 -4.80 -6.21 -10.34
N ARG A 88 -5.99 -6.30 -10.93
CA ARG A 88 -7.21 -5.75 -10.33
C ARG A 88 -7.54 -6.43 -8.99
N ASP A 89 -7.45 -7.76 -8.95
CA ASP A 89 -7.73 -8.52 -7.72
C ASP A 89 -6.72 -8.16 -6.62
N ALA A 90 -5.44 -8.05 -6.98
CA ALA A 90 -4.41 -7.65 -6.03
C ALA A 90 -4.59 -6.20 -5.55
N PHE A 91 -4.97 -5.30 -6.43
CA PHE A 91 -5.24 -3.90 -6.08
C PHE A 91 -6.43 -3.78 -5.13
N LEU A 92 -7.50 -4.54 -5.37
CA LEU A 92 -8.65 -4.59 -4.48
C LEU A 92 -8.25 -5.08 -3.09
N ASP A 93 -7.41 -6.11 -3.00
CA ASP A 93 -6.86 -6.60 -1.73
C ASP A 93 -6.09 -5.50 -0.99
N GLU A 94 -5.26 -4.74 -1.71
CA GLU A 94 -4.54 -3.60 -1.13
C GLU A 94 -5.48 -2.54 -0.58
N MET A 95 -6.55 -2.22 -1.30
CA MET A 95 -7.55 -1.26 -0.85
C MET A 95 -8.27 -1.74 0.41
N GLN A 96 -8.61 -3.02 0.46
CA GLN A 96 -9.24 -3.64 1.64
C GLN A 96 -8.32 -3.59 2.86
N ARG A 97 -7.03 -3.84 2.68
CA ARG A 97 -6.03 -3.72 3.76
C ARG A 97 -5.95 -2.29 4.28
N CYS A 98 -5.95 -1.31 3.39
CA CYS A 98 -5.98 0.10 3.79
C CYS A 98 -7.21 0.42 4.65
N GLU A 99 -8.38 -0.04 4.21
CA GLU A 99 -9.62 0.14 4.97
C GLU A 99 -9.55 -0.50 6.36
N GLN A 100 -9.06 -1.74 6.45
CA GLN A 100 -8.90 -2.45 7.72
C GLN A 100 -7.96 -1.72 8.68
N LEU A 101 -6.91 -1.09 8.16
CA LEU A 101 -5.95 -0.35 8.94
C LEU A 101 -6.40 1.08 9.28
N GLY A 102 -7.55 1.50 8.78
CA GLY A 102 -8.07 2.85 8.99
C GLY A 102 -7.39 3.93 8.15
N LEU A 103 -6.78 3.51 7.04
CA LEU A 103 -6.07 4.42 6.13
C LEU A 103 -7.01 4.87 5.00
N ASN A 104 -6.78 6.07 4.50
CA ASN A 104 -7.65 6.70 3.52
C ASN A 104 -6.96 7.02 2.19
N ARG A 105 -5.76 6.49 1.97
CA ARG A 105 -4.95 6.72 0.78
C ARG A 105 -4.26 5.44 0.37
N LEU A 106 -3.98 5.35 -0.92
CA LEU A 106 -3.17 4.27 -1.49
C LEU A 106 -2.43 4.84 -2.69
N ASN A 107 -1.11 4.84 -2.63
CA ASN A 107 -0.28 5.26 -3.75
C ASN A 107 -0.07 4.09 -4.70
N PHE A 108 -0.25 4.33 -5.99
CA PHE A 108 -0.04 3.31 -7.01
C PHE A 108 0.54 3.93 -8.28
N HIS A 109 1.19 3.10 -9.08
CA HIS A 109 1.59 3.47 -10.43
C HIS A 109 0.44 3.16 -11.38
N PRO A 110 0.09 4.06 -12.32
CA PRO A 110 -0.98 3.80 -13.29
C PRO A 110 -0.79 2.51 -14.06
N GLY A 111 0.45 2.09 -14.27
CA GLY A 111 0.79 0.86 -14.95
C GLY A 111 1.55 1.08 -16.25
N SER A 112 1.79 -0.03 -16.95
CA SER A 112 2.51 -0.04 -18.22
C SER A 112 1.70 -0.78 -19.27
N HIS A 113 1.65 -0.25 -20.48
CA HIS A 113 0.97 -0.88 -21.60
C HIS A 113 1.82 -2.01 -22.26
N LEU A 114 3.03 -2.24 -21.80
CA LEU A 114 3.95 -3.28 -22.30
C LEU A 114 4.07 -3.27 -23.84
N ASN A 115 4.31 -2.07 -24.41
CA ASN A 115 4.42 -1.82 -25.86
C ASN A 115 3.08 -1.77 -26.61
N GLN A 116 1.94 -1.72 -25.91
CA GLN A 116 0.65 -1.38 -26.51
C GLN A 116 0.51 0.15 -26.66
N MET A 117 -0.54 0.62 -27.34
CA MET A 117 -0.74 2.05 -27.56
C MET A 117 -1.18 2.75 -26.28
N GLU A 118 -0.71 3.98 -26.04
CA GLU A 118 -1.07 4.79 -24.89
C GLU A 118 -2.57 5.04 -24.76
N VAL A 119 -3.28 5.10 -25.89
CA VAL A 119 -4.73 5.26 -25.91
C VAL A 119 -5.42 4.10 -25.19
N GLU A 120 -4.95 2.87 -25.41
CA GLU A 120 -5.50 1.68 -24.75
C GLU A 120 -5.25 1.72 -23.24
N LEU A 121 -4.07 2.15 -22.83
CA LEU A 121 -3.74 2.33 -21.41
C LEU A 121 -4.66 3.36 -20.76
N SER A 122 -4.88 4.49 -21.41
CA SER A 122 -5.78 5.55 -20.93
C SER A 122 -7.22 5.04 -20.75
N LEU A 123 -7.72 4.23 -21.68
CA LEU A 123 -9.07 3.65 -21.60
C LEU A 123 -9.20 2.64 -20.45
N ILE A 124 -8.16 1.92 -20.12
CA ILE A 124 -8.16 0.96 -19.02
C ILE A 124 -8.34 1.65 -17.66
N HIS A 125 -7.81 2.87 -17.51
CA HIS A 125 -7.82 3.60 -16.25
C HIS A 125 -9.01 4.55 -16.08
N ILE A 126 -9.85 4.67 -17.07
CA ILE A 126 -11.10 5.40 -16.98
C ILE A 126 -12.18 4.50 -16.37
#